data_fad7053b1f097803bbb3dd696b985006
#
_entry.id   fad7053b1f097803bbb3dd696b985006
#
_cell.length_a   1.000
_cell.length_b   1.000
_cell.length_c   1.000
_cell.angle_alpha   90.00
_cell.angle_beta   90.00
_cell.angle_gamma   90.00
#
_symmetry.space_group_name_H-M   'P 1'
#
loop_
_entity.id
_entity.type
_entity.pdbx_description
1 polymer ?
#
loop_
_entity_poly.entity_id
_entity_poly.type
_entity_poly.pdbx_seq_one_letter_code
_entity_poly.pdbx_strand_id
1 'polypeptide(L)'
;GDGQAEIEQILYKYGMPHYGVDTGLDVVRAEFEEVLKFFSLFQPENLFHCVIAARIKQVAKHIEYCVLDILTPFLNSEKYRIYSMLASHFAEDYSEGYEKGVQRHKERVCRLVEGYTSQDIDCLIQVCLESSQTFDKEERKLGAGLGYVFEVLQDQQQLYLYLADAYMRADTPYQIYAGQILERLFEIRPVLEVKKFITQYRYNQQNVWL
;
A
#
# COMPACT_ATOMS: atom_id res chain seq x y z
N GLY A 1 21.36 -0.55 3.45
CA GLY A 1 22.51 -0.11 4.16
C GLY A 1 22.31 1.21 4.86
N ASP A 2 23.38 1.79 5.35
CA ASP A 2 23.38 2.92 6.28
C ASP A 2 22.68 4.19 5.77
N GLY A 3 22.71 4.47 4.46
CA GLY A 3 22.08 5.66 3.89
C GLY A 3 20.55 5.67 3.92
N GLN A 4 19.92 4.52 3.99
CA GLN A 4 18.46 4.38 4.02
C GLN A 4 17.88 4.80 5.39
N ALA A 5 18.56 4.40 6.47
CA ALA A 5 18.19 4.76 7.83
C ALA A 5 18.39 6.27 8.10
N GLU A 6 19.43 6.87 7.52
CA GLU A 6 19.67 8.30 7.62
C GLU A 6 18.60 9.12 6.92
N ILE A 7 18.20 8.73 5.70
CA ILE A 7 17.11 9.41 4.98
C ILE A 7 15.80 9.32 5.76
N GLU A 8 15.46 8.15 6.31
CA GLU A 8 14.26 7.99 7.14
C GLU A 8 14.31 8.85 8.40
N GLN A 9 15.46 8.94 9.07
CA GLN A 9 15.64 9.80 10.24
C GLN A 9 15.47 11.29 9.90
N ILE A 10 16.03 11.74 8.81
CA ILE A 10 15.91 13.13 8.34
C ILE A 10 14.46 13.45 7.99
N LEU A 11 13.81 12.58 7.23
CA LEU A 11 12.41 12.75 6.85
C LEU A 11 11.46 12.68 8.06
N TYR A 12 11.76 11.83 9.05
CA TYR A 12 11.01 11.76 10.30
C TYR A 12 11.17 13.07 11.11
N LYS A 13 12.40 13.55 11.25
CA LYS A 13 12.73 14.78 12.00
C LYS A 13 12.01 16.02 11.44
N TYR A 14 11.93 16.14 10.11
CA TYR A 14 11.34 17.30 9.45
C TYR A 14 9.90 17.12 8.96
N GLY A 15 9.41 15.89 8.91
CA GLY A 15 8.03 15.58 8.54
C GLY A 15 7.00 15.72 9.67
N MET A 16 7.45 15.92 10.93
CA MET A 16 6.57 16.08 12.09
C MET A 16 6.45 17.57 12.48
N PRO A 17 5.26 18.19 12.35
CA PRO A 17 5.09 19.61 12.63
C PRO A 17 5.17 20.01 14.12
N HIS A 18 5.46 19.07 15.03
CA HIS A 18 5.36 19.29 16.48
C HIS A 18 6.68 19.28 17.26
N TYR A 19 7.79 19.04 16.63
CA TYR A 19 9.08 19.19 17.31
C TYR A 19 9.69 20.53 16.94
N GLY A 20 9.43 21.51 17.80
CA GLY A 20 10.01 22.83 17.75
C GLY A 20 11.53 22.79 17.98
N VAL A 21 12.26 22.34 16.98
CA VAL A 21 13.64 22.69 16.82
C VAL A 21 13.62 23.99 16.02
N ASP A 22 14.04 25.07 16.64
CA ASP A 22 14.22 26.41 16.06
C ASP A 22 15.43 26.39 15.10
N THR A 23 15.42 25.40 14.19
CA THR A 23 16.38 25.28 13.09
C THR A 23 15.88 26.21 12.00
N GLY A 24 16.65 27.24 11.71
CA GLY A 24 16.28 28.17 10.65
C GLY A 24 15.98 27.44 9.33
N LEU A 25 14.98 27.89 8.59
CA LEU A 25 14.55 27.30 7.32
C LEU A 25 15.70 27.05 6.34
N ASP A 26 16.75 27.88 6.38
CA ASP A 26 17.93 27.75 5.51
C ASP A 26 18.75 26.48 5.82
N VAL A 27 18.87 26.11 7.11
CA VAL A 27 19.57 24.88 7.50
C VAL A 27 18.77 23.65 7.05
N VAL A 28 17.45 23.69 7.23
CA VAL A 28 16.57 22.61 6.80
C VAL A 28 16.62 22.44 5.27
N ARG A 29 16.63 23.53 4.52
CA ARG A 29 16.73 23.49 3.06
C ARG A 29 18.08 22.91 2.61
N ALA A 30 19.18 23.28 3.25
CA ALA A 30 20.50 22.73 2.92
C ALA A 30 20.58 21.22 3.17
N GLU A 31 20.07 20.73 4.32
CA GLU A 31 20.00 19.29 4.59
C GLU A 31 19.07 18.58 3.59
N PHE A 32 17.97 19.19 3.20
CA PHE A 32 17.04 18.66 2.21
C PHE A 32 17.68 18.54 0.82
N GLU A 33 18.50 19.51 0.41
CA GLU A 33 19.25 19.45 -0.85
C GLU A 33 20.24 18.28 -0.88
N GLU A 34 20.87 17.95 0.25
CA GLU A 34 21.72 16.75 0.34
C GLU A 34 20.90 15.46 0.14
N VAL A 35 19.70 15.36 0.72
CA VAL A 35 18.80 14.23 0.49
C VAL A 35 18.44 14.10 -0.99
N LEU A 36 18.16 15.21 -1.68
CA LEU A 36 17.83 15.20 -3.10
C LEU A 36 18.98 14.71 -3.99
N LYS A 37 20.24 14.88 -3.59
CA LYS A 37 21.39 14.32 -4.35
C LYS A 37 21.38 12.80 -4.36
N PHE A 38 21.02 12.17 -3.25
CA PHE A 38 20.87 10.70 -3.17
C PHE A 38 19.70 10.20 -4.00
N PHE A 39 18.69 11.04 -4.22
CA PHE A 39 17.50 10.67 -4.96
C PHE A 39 17.77 10.34 -6.44
N SER A 40 18.86 10.83 -7.02
CA SER A 40 19.30 10.46 -8.36
C SER A 40 19.64 8.96 -8.52
N LEU A 41 19.86 8.26 -7.41
CA LEU A 41 20.12 6.81 -7.38
C LEU A 41 18.83 5.97 -7.26
N PHE A 42 17.69 6.60 -7.05
CA PHE A 42 16.41 5.94 -6.86
C PHE A 42 15.77 5.57 -8.20
N GLN A 43 14.95 4.53 -8.19
CA GLN A 43 14.28 4.00 -9.38
C GLN A 43 12.77 3.94 -9.17
N PRO A 44 11.95 4.40 -10.12
CA PRO A 44 10.48 4.42 -10.00
C PRO A 44 9.85 3.04 -9.92
N GLU A 45 10.55 1.98 -10.34
CA GLU A 45 10.10 0.59 -10.27
C GLU A 45 10.18 0.01 -8.85
N ASN A 46 10.93 0.66 -7.96
CA ASN A 46 11.07 0.24 -6.56
C ASN A 46 10.03 0.94 -5.68
N LEU A 47 9.14 0.17 -5.05
CA LEU A 47 8.07 0.71 -4.22
C LEU A 47 8.59 1.54 -3.04
N PHE A 48 9.69 1.11 -2.41
CA PHE A 48 10.30 1.88 -1.31
C PHE A 48 10.72 3.27 -1.78
N HIS A 49 11.39 3.36 -2.93
CA HIS A 49 11.80 4.64 -3.50
C HIS A 49 10.60 5.56 -3.80
N CYS A 50 9.50 4.99 -4.28
CA CYS A 50 8.27 5.75 -4.52
C CYS A 50 7.66 6.30 -3.22
N VAL A 51 7.65 5.50 -2.15
CA VAL A 51 7.15 5.94 -0.84
C VAL A 51 8.04 7.02 -0.24
N ILE A 52 9.36 6.90 -0.39
CA ILE A 52 10.29 7.97 0.01
C ILE A 52 10.04 9.25 -0.80
N ALA A 53 9.82 9.14 -2.11
CA ALA A 53 9.48 10.28 -2.96
C ALA A 53 8.22 11.02 -2.47
N ALA A 54 7.20 10.26 -2.06
CA ALA A 54 5.98 10.86 -1.52
C ALA A 54 6.23 11.60 -0.19
N ARG A 55 7.07 11.05 0.69
CA ARG A 55 7.48 11.72 1.93
C ARG A 55 8.30 12.99 1.64
N ILE A 56 9.24 12.92 0.70
CA ILE A 56 10.02 14.08 0.24
C ILE A 56 9.08 15.18 -0.25
N LYS A 57 8.04 14.85 -1.01
CA LYS A 57 7.02 15.81 -1.45
C LYS A 57 6.32 16.50 -0.28
N GLN A 58 5.98 15.76 0.77
CA GLN A 58 5.35 16.34 1.96
C GLN A 58 6.29 17.32 2.67
N VAL A 59 7.57 16.92 2.89
CA VAL A 59 8.57 17.80 3.50
C VAL A 59 8.78 19.04 2.63
N ALA A 60 8.97 18.87 1.32
CA ALA A 60 9.16 19.99 0.39
C ALA A 60 8.02 21.01 0.47
N LYS A 61 6.78 20.53 0.61
CA LYS A 61 5.62 21.41 0.80
C LYS A 61 5.72 22.24 2.08
N HIS A 62 6.21 21.67 3.18
CA HIS A 62 6.35 22.37 4.45
C HIS A 62 7.47 23.44 4.44
N ILE A 63 8.54 23.19 3.68
CA ILE A 63 9.66 24.12 3.56
C ILE A 63 9.58 25.02 2.33
N GLU A 64 8.43 24.98 1.62
CA GLU A 64 8.19 25.76 0.39
C GLU A 64 9.25 25.54 -0.69
N TYR A 65 9.67 24.29 -0.88
CA TYR A 65 10.68 23.90 -1.87
C TYR A 65 10.01 23.17 -3.06
N CYS A 66 10.40 23.54 -4.28
CA CYS A 66 9.84 22.94 -5.51
C CYS A 66 10.69 21.75 -5.98
N VAL A 67 10.12 20.53 -5.91
CA VAL A 67 10.80 19.28 -6.34
C VAL A 67 9.96 18.46 -7.32
N LEU A 68 8.91 19.02 -7.88
CA LEU A 68 7.88 18.29 -8.62
C LEU A 68 8.45 17.48 -9.79
N ASP A 69 9.36 18.04 -10.57
CA ASP A 69 9.88 17.37 -11.77
C ASP A 69 10.67 16.11 -11.44
N ILE A 70 11.45 16.15 -10.34
CA ILE A 70 12.25 15.00 -9.89
C ILE A 70 11.36 13.88 -9.35
N LEU A 71 10.27 14.22 -8.68
CA LEU A 71 9.40 13.25 -8.01
C LEU A 71 8.34 12.65 -8.92
N THR A 72 8.00 13.32 -10.02
CA THR A 72 6.91 12.92 -10.92
C THR A 72 6.98 11.47 -11.40
N PRO A 73 8.13 10.92 -11.84
CA PRO A 73 8.21 9.52 -12.27
C PRO A 73 7.82 8.53 -11.17
N PHE A 74 8.21 8.81 -9.92
CA PHE A 74 7.94 7.96 -8.77
C PHE A 74 6.48 8.00 -8.34
N LEU A 75 5.91 9.19 -8.29
CA LEU A 75 4.52 9.39 -7.87
C LEU A 75 3.50 8.91 -8.90
N ASN A 76 3.91 8.81 -10.17
CA ASN A 76 3.11 8.29 -11.26
C ASN A 76 3.37 6.79 -11.53
N SER A 77 4.27 6.14 -10.78
CA SER A 77 4.52 4.72 -10.97
C SER A 77 3.27 3.91 -10.61
N GLU A 78 3.02 2.82 -11.35
CA GLU A 78 1.87 1.96 -11.10
C GLU A 78 1.91 1.34 -9.70
N LYS A 79 3.07 0.88 -9.25
CA LYS A 79 3.25 0.35 -7.90
C LYS A 79 2.86 1.36 -6.82
N TYR A 80 3.28 2.61 -6.96
CA TYR A 80 2.90 3.65 -6.00
C TYR A 80 1.41 3.96 -6.05
N ARG A 81 0.82 3.98 -7.24
CA ARG A 81 -0.63 4.18 -7.42
C ARG A 81 -1.41 3.09 -6.68
N ILE A 82 -1.06 1.82 -6.88
CA ILE A 82 -1.68 0.68 -6.18
C ILE A 82 -1.47 0.83 -4.67
N TYR A 83 -0.23 1.02 -4.23
CA TYR A 83 0.10 1.18 -2.81
C TYR A 83 -0.68 2.30 -2.15
N SER A 84 -0.70 3.49 -2.74
CA SER A 84 -1.35 4.68 -2.16
C SER A 84 -2.87 4.54 -2.08
N MET A 85 -3.49 3.79 -2.99
CA MET A 85 -4.93 3.52 -2.96
C MET A 85 -5.31 2.46 -1.91
N LEU A 86 -4.47 1.43 -1.73
CA LEU A 86 -4.70 0.39 -0.73
C LEU A 86 -4.34 0.85 0.68
N ALA A 87 -3.30 1.65 0.83
CA ALA A 87 -2.82 2.06 2.14
C ALA A 87 -3.83 2.94 2.88
N SER A 88 -4.09 2.59 4.14
CA SER A 88 -4.84 3.47 5.04
C SER A 88 -3.95 4.64 5.46
N HIS A 89 -4.35 5.85 5.12
CA HIS A 89 -3.74 7.10 5.58
C HIS A 89 -4.50 7.58 6.82
N PHE A 90 -4.33 6.89 7.92
CA PHE A 90 -5.18 7.00 9.10
C PHE A 90 -5.48 8.44 9.56
N ALA A 91 -4.48 9.31 9.57
CA ALA A 91 -4.66 10.69 9.98
C ALA A 91 -5.50 11.53 8.99
N GLU A 92 -5.39 11.24 7.69
CA GLU A 92 -6.13 11.93 6.63
C GLU A 92 -7.52 11.34 6.42
N ASP A 93 -7.60 9.99 6.43
CA ASP A 93 -8.84 9.27 6.15
C ASP A 93 -9.89 9.47 7.26
N TYR A 94 -9.47 9.49 8.51
CA TYR A 94 -10.39 9.52 9.66
C TYR A 94 -10.51 10.89 10.34
N SER A 95 -9.94 11.93 9.75
CA SER A 95 -10.03 13.31 10.28
C SER A 95 -11.46 13.83 10.47
N GLU A 96 -12.41 13.37 9.65
CA GLU A 96 -13.83 13.71 9.71
C GLU A 96 -14.71 12.61 10.34
N GLY A 97 -14.11 11.63 11.00
CA GLY A 97 -14.78 10.52 11.65
C GLY A 97 -14.62 9.19 10.91
N TYR A 98 -14.79 8.11 11.68
CA TYR A 98 -14.50 6.75 11.23
C TYR A 98 -15.31 6.33 9.99
N GLU A 99 -16.61 6.53 10.00
CA GLU A 99 -17.49 6.10 8.89
C GLU A 99 -17.13 6.77 7.56
N LYS A 100 -16.89 8.09 7.61
CA LYS A 100 -16.45 8.84 6.41
C LYS A 100 -15.07 8.40 5.92
N GLY A 101 -14.17 8.04 6.84
CA GLY A 101 -12.85 7.52 6.50
C GLY A 101 -12.94 6.18 5.78
N VAL A 102 -13.73 5.25 6.31
CA VAL A 102 -14.02 3.96 5.67
C VAL A 102 -14.60 4.17 4.27
N GLN A 103 -15.60 5.02 4.14
CA GLN A 103 -16.24 5.28 2.86
C GLN A 103 -15.25 5.85 1.83
N ARG A 104 -14.45 6.83 2.21
CA ARG A 104 -13.40 7.40 1.32
C ARG A 104 -12.37 6.36 0.89
N HIS A 105 -11.95 5.48 1.81
CA HIS A 105 -11.02 4.42 1.48
C HIS A 105 -11.64 3.41 0.49
N LYS A 106 -12.89 2.99 0.72
CA LYS A 106 -13.62 2.14 -0.22
C LYS A 106 -13.74 2.77 -1.60
N GLU A 107 -14.08 4.06 -1.69
CA GLU A 107 -14.17 4.79 -2.96
C GLU A 107 -12.83 4.85 -3.71
N ARG A 108 -11.70 4.99 -2.98
CA ARG A 108 -10.36 4.90 -3.59
C ARG A 108 -10.12 3.51 -4.17
N VAL A 109 -10.42 2.46 -3.41
CA VAL A 109 -10.27 1.07 -3.86
C VAL A 109 -11.19 0.77 -5.04
N CYS A 110 -12.43 1.23 -5.03
CA CYS A 110 -13.34 1.11 -6.16
C CYS A 110 -12.70 1.66 -7.45
N ARG A 111 -12.17 2.89 -7.36
CA ARG A 111 -11.50 3.54 -8.50
C ARG A 111 -10.22 2.82 -8.93
N LEU A 112 -9.52 2.18 -7.99
CA LEU A 112 -8.32 1.42 -8.30
C LEU A 112 -8.66 0.20 -9.16
N VAL A 113 -9.67 -0.57 -8.76
CA VAL A 113 -10.00 -1.86 -9.40
C VAL A 113 -10.96 -1.75 -10.57
N GLU A 114 -11.40 -0.54 -10.90
CA GLU A 114 -12.24 -0.30 -12.06
C GLU A 114 -11.53 -0.72 -13.35
N GLY A 115 -12.12 -1.67 -14.07
CA GLY A 115 -11.57 -2.23 -15.30
C GLY A 115 -10.38 -3.20 -15.12
N TYR A 116 -10.11 -3.67 -13.91
CA TYR A 116 -9.04 -4.62 -13.63
C TYR A 116 -9.21 -5.93 -14.41
N THR A 117 -8.06 -6.46 -14.82
CA THR A 117 -7.86 -7.80 -15.38
C THR A 117 -7.13 -8.70 -14.39
N SER A 118 -6.93 -9.97 -14.73
CA SER A 118 -6.10 -10.87 -13.94
C SER A 118 -4.65 -10.39 -13.81
N GLN A 119 -4.10 -9.75 -14.83
CA GLN A 119 -2.75 -9.21 -14.78
C GLN A 119 -2.62 -8.05 -13.78
N ASP A 120 -3.65 -7.21 -13.67
CA ASP A 120 -3.69 -6.12 -12.67
C ASP A 120 -3.78 -6.67 -11.24
N ILE A 121 -4.49 -7.80 -11.06
CA ILE A 121 -4.52 -8.53 -9.78
C ILE A 121 -3.12 -9.04 -9.41
N ASP A 122 -2.37 -9.61 -10.34
CA ASP A 122 -1.00 -10.06 -10.07
C ASP A 122 -0.10 -8.89 -9.64
N CYS A 123 -0.21 -7.73 -10.31
CA CYS A 123 0.48 -6.51 -9.94
C CYS A 123 0.11 -6.03 -8.52
N LEU A 124 -1.18 -6.05 -8.19
CA LEU A 124 -1.68 -5.67 -6.86
C LEU A 124 -1.12 -6.57 -5.77
N ILE A 125 -1.16 -7.89 -5.95
CA ILE A 125 -0.59 -8.86 -5.00
C ILE A 125 0.92 -8.68 -4.87
N GLN A 126 1.63 -8.43 -5.97
CA GLN A 126 3.07 -8.15 -5.93
C GLN A 126 3.40 -6.90 -5.11
N VAL A 127 2.61 -5.83 -5.22
CA VAL A 127 2.77 -4.62 -4.39
C VAL A 127 2.54 -4.94 -2.91
N CYS A 128 1.57 -5.78 -2.58
CA CYS A 128 1.33 -6.23 -1.21
C CYS A 128 2.54 -7.00 -0.66
N LEU A 129 3.10 -7.93 -1.43
CA LEU A 129 4.30 -8.68 -1.05
C LEU A 129 5.52 -7.77 -0.85
N GLU A 130 5.81 -6.91 -1.81
CA GLU A 130 6.92 -5.97 -1.75
C GLU A 130 6.78 -5.02 -0.56
N SER A 131 5.59 -4.51 -0.32
CA SER A 131 5.29 -3.67 0.84
C SER A 131 5.54 -4.40 2.16
N SER A 132 5.13 -5.65 2.28
CA SER A 132 5.31 -6.44 3.51
C SER A 132 6.76 -6.72 3.86
N GLN A 133 7.63 -6.80 2.84
CA GLN A 133 9.06 -7.02 3.02
C GLN A 133 9.82 -5.74 3.34
N THR A 134 9.28 -4.60 2.94
CA THR A 134 10.00 -3.32 2.96
C THR A 134 9.62 -2.46 4.15
N PHE A 135 8.36 -2.53 4.61
CA PHE A 135 7.82 -1.61 5.60
C PHE A 135 7.37 -2.32 6.87
N ASP A 136 7.46 -1.62 7.99
CA ASP A 136 6.89 -2.11 9.25
C ASP A 136 5.36 -2.22 9.14
N LYS A 137 4.83 -3.36 9.63
CA LYS A 137 3.42 -3.70 9.52
C LYS A 137 2.49 -2.71 10.24
N GLU A 138 3.00 -2.05 11.27
CA GLU A 138 2.19 -1.11 12.07
C GLU A 138 1.95 0.21 11.36
N GLU A 139 2.88 0.65 10.53
CA GLU A 139 2.78 1.95 9.86
C GLU A 139 1.94 1.94 8.58
N ARG A 140 1.78 0.76 7.94
CA ARG A 140 1.24 0.70 6.56
C ARG A 140 0.25 -0.44 6.39
N LYS A 141 -0.99 -0.15 6.73
CA LYS A 141 -2.08 -1.14 6.74
C LYS A 141 -2.68 -1.31 5.34
N LEU A 142 -2.07 -2.12 4.50
CA LEU A 142 -2.68 -2.52 3.23
C LEU A 142 -3.81 -3.54 3.41
N GLY A 143 -3.88 -4.22 4.56
CA GLY A 143 -4.86 -5.27 4.81
C GLY A 143 -6.31 -4.81 4.67
N ALA A 144 -6.65 -3.64 5.18
CA ALA A 144 -8.00 -3.09 5.03
C ALA A 144 -8.32 -2.78 3.55
N GLY A 145 -7.38 -2.17 2.82
CA GLY A 145 -7.53 -1.90 1.40
C GLY A 145 -7.69 -3.17 0.57
N LEU A 146 -6.89 -4.21 0.86
CA LEU A 146 -7.01 -5.51 0.21
C LEU A 146 -8.37 -6.17 0.53
N GLY A 147 -8.88 -6.04 1.76
CA GLY A 147 -10.22 -6.48 2.13
C GLY A 147 -11.31 -5.79 1.28
N TYR A 148 -11.17 -4.48 1.06
CA TYR A 148 -12.09 -3.76 0.18
C TYR A 148 -11.98 -4.18 -1.30
N VAL A 149 -10.81 -4.60 -1.79
CA VAL A 149 -10.68 -5.18 -3.13
C VAL A 149 -11.55 -6.44 -3.24
N PHE A 150 -11.51 -7.33 -2.26
CA PHE A 150 -12.39 -8.51 -2.23
C PHE A 150 -13.87 -8.12 -2.21
N GLU A 151 -14.24 -7.13 -1.41
CA GLU A 151 -15.63 -6.66 -1.33
C GLU A 151 -16.11 -6.06 -2.65
N VAL A 152 -15.29 -5.23 -3.30
CA VAL A 152 -15.66 -4.58 -4.57
C VAL A 152 -15.75 -5.57 -5.73
N LEU A 153 -14.88 -6.58 -5.75
CA LEU A 153 -14.85 -7.59 -6.82
C LEU A 153 -15.81 -8.78 -6.60
N GLN A 154 -16.55 -8.81 -5.49
CA GLN A 154 -17.39 -9.97 -5.13
C GLN A 154 -18.40 -10.38 -6.21
N ASP A 155 -18.91 -9.45 -6.99
CA ASP A 155 -19.89 -9.70 -8.05
C ASP A 155 -19.26 -10.06 -9.40
N GLN A 156 -17.94 -9.91 -9.54
CA GLN A 156 -17.15 -10.27 -10.71
C GLN A 156 -16.55 -11.68 -10.53
N GLN A 157 -17.38 -12.71 -10.61
CA GLN A 157 -17.03 -14.09 -10.21
C GLN A 157 -15.66 -14.58 -10.69
N GLN A 158 -15.32 -14.39 -11.95
CA GLN A 158 -14.04 -14.86 -12.50
C GLN A 158 -12.84 -14.12 -11.89
N LEU A 159 -12.96 -12.80 -11.75
CA LEU A 159 -11.90 -11.98 -11.20
C LEU A 159 -11.76 -12.20 -9.69
N TYR A 160 -12.87 -12.41 -8.99
CA TYR A 160 -12.87 -12.78 -7.57
C TYR A 160 -12.14 -14.10 -7.32
N LEU A 161 -12.40 -15.11 -8.13
CA LEU A 161 -11.74 -16.41 -8.03
C LEU A 161 -10.24 -16.30 -8.29
N TYR A 162 -9.87 -15.51 -9.29
CA TYR A 162 -8.47 -15.24 -9.58
C TYR A 162 -7.78 -14.52 -8.42
N LEU A 163 -8.43 -13.50 -7.86
CA LEU A 163 -7.93 -12.78 -6.68
C LEU A 163 -7.75 -13.71 -5.47
N ALA A 164 -8.75 -14.55 -5.18
CA ALA A 164 -8.68 -15.50 -4.08
C ALA A 164 -7.50 -16.48 -4.25
N ASP A 165 -7.32 -17.03 -5.45
CA ASP A 165 -6.19 -17.93 -5.76
C ASP A 165 -4.84 -17.20 -5.67
N ALA A 166 -4.72 -16.02 -6.25
CA ALA A 166 -3.49 -15.22 -6.21
C ALA A 166 -3.11 -14.82 -4.79
N TYR A 167 -4.09 -14.38 -3.99
CA TYR A 167 -3.89 -14.03 -2.59
C TYR A 167 -3.40 -15.22 -1.75
N MET A 168 -4.07 -16.37 -1.89
CA MET A 168 -3.75 -17.58 -1.15
C MET A 168 -2.38 -18.16 -1.53
N ARG A 169 -2.03 -18.09 -2.81
CA ARG A 169 -0.73 -18.53 -3.34
C ARG A 169 0.42 -17.64 -2.87
N ALA A 170 0.18 -16.35 -2.78
CA ALA A 170 1.20 -15.38 -2.43
C ALA A 170 1.64 -15.42 -0.96
N ASP A 171 0.82 -15.98 -0.05
CA ASP A 171 1.10 -16.04 1.39
C ASP A 171 1.47 -14.67 1.98
N THR A 172 0.69 -13.66 1.68
CA THR A 172 0.94 -12.30 2.16
C THR A 172 0.70 -12.20 3.68
N PRO A 173 1.43 -11.34 4.41
CA PRO A 173 1.20 -11.14 5.84
C PRO A 173 -0.10 -10.35 6.13
N TYR A 174 -0.71 -9.77 5.11
CA TYR A 174 -1.96 -9.04 5.25
C TYR A 174 -3.12 -10.02 5.35
N GLN A 175 -3.53 -10.29 6.58
CA GLN A 175 -4.61 -11.22 6.85
C GLN A 175 -5.95 -10.64 6.43
N ILE A 176 -6.61 -11.34 5.52
CA ILE A 176 -8.03 -11.18 5.27
C ILE A 176 -8.73 -12.36 5.93
N TYR A 177 -9.89 -12.09 6.53
CA TYR A 177 -10.65 -13.13 7.17
C TYR A 177 -11.05 -14.21 6.14
N ALA A 178 -10.37 -15.34 6.21
CA ALA A 178 -10.54 -16.45 5.26
C ALA A 178 -11.99 -16.93 5.17
N GLY A 179 -12.76 -16.79 6.26
CA GLY A 179 -14.19 -17.08 6.28
C GLY A 179 -14.99 -16.31 5.24
N GLN A 180 -14.69 -15.03 5.03
CA GLN A 180 -15.38 -14.21 4.01
C GLN A 180 -15.08 -14.70 2.60
N ILE A 181 -13.82 -15.08 2.34
CA ILE A 181 -13.43 -15.65 1.05
C ILE A 181 -14.16 -16.97 0.81
N LEU A 182 -14.19 -17.85 1.81
CA LEU A 182 -14.86 -19.14 1.72
C LEU A 182 -16.37 -19.01 1.56
N GLU A 183 -17.01 -18.16 2.34
CA GLU A 183 -18.44 -17.88 2.25
C GLU A 183 -18.83 -17.53 0.80
N ARG A 184 -18.11 -16.58 0.22
CA ARG A 184 -18.35 -16.19 -1.18
C ARG A 184 -18.03 -17.31 -2.17
N LEU A 185 -16.96 -18.08 -1.95
CA LEU A 185 -16.63 -19.22 -2.81
C LEU A 185 -17.74 -20.29 -2.79
N PHE A 186 -18.35 -20.57 -1.63
CA PHE A 186 -19.48 -21.51 -1.53
C PHE A 186 -20.74 -21.02 -2.24
N GLU A 187 -20.94 -19.72 -2.37
CA GLU A 187 -22.06 -19.16 -3.14
C GLU A 187 -21.88 -19.30 -4.65
N ILE A 188 -20.64 -19.17 -5.14
CA ILE A 188 -20.36 -19.07 -6.59
C ILE A 188 -19.75 -20.34 -7.19
N ARG A 189 -19.40 -21.36 -6.37
CA ARG A 189 -18.77 -22.62 -6.82
C ARG A 189 -19.40 -23.85 -6.16
N PRO A 190 -19.38 -24.99 -6.88
CA PRO A 190 -19.76 -26.27 -6.30
C PRO A 190 -18.90 -26.64 -5.09
N VAL A 191 -19.51 -27.24 -4.08
CA VAL A 191 -18.85 -27.62 -2.82
C VAL A 191 -17.55 -28.43 -3.03
N LEU A 192 -17.52 -29.30 -4.03
CA LEU A 192 -16.32 -30.10 -4.34
C LEU A 192 -15.13 -29.23 -4.81
N GLU A 193 -15.39 -28.16 -5.55
CA GLU A 193 -14.35 -27.25 -6.00
C GLU A 193 -13.82 -26.41 -4.83
N VAL A 194 -14.69 -25.94 -3.96
CA VAL A 194 -14.29 -25.21 -2.74
C VAL A 194 -13.47 -26.12 -1.82
N LYS A 195 -13.86 -27.40 -1.66
CA LYS A 195 -13.06 -28.38 -0.90
C LYS A 195 -11.67 -28.57 -1.50
N LYS A 196 -11.52 -28.63 -2.82
CA LYS A 196 -10.21 -28.71 -3.49
C LYS A 196 -9.38 -27.47 -3.20
N PHE A 197 -9.97 -26.27 -3.30
CA PHE A 197 -9.35 -25.01 -2.98
C PHE A 197 -8.83 -25.00 -1.53
N ILE A 198 -9.66 -25.34 -0.55
CA ILE A 198 -9.28 -25.45 0.86
C ILE A 198 -8.11 -26.43 1.03
N THR A 199 -8.19 -27.62 0.40
CA THR A 199 -7.16 -28.66 0.52
C THR A 199 -5.83 -28.18 -0.06
N GLN A 200 -5.85 -27.43 -1.16
CA GLN A 200 -4.67 -26.88 -1.81
C GLN A 200 -3.92 -25.89 -0.90
N TYR A 201 -4.66 -25.05 -0.17
CA TYR A 201 -4.07 -23.94 0.60
C TYR A 201 -4.07 -24.15 2.13
N ARG A 202 -4.55 -25.31 2.63
CA ARG A 202 -4.69 -25.56 4.08
C ARG A 202 -3.40 -25.49 4.91
N TYR A 203 -2.24 -25.62 4.25
CA TYR A 203 -0.93 -25.57 4.89
C TYR A 203 -0.26 -24.21 4.78
N ASN A 204 -0.89 -23.26 4.14
CA ASN A 204 -0.37 -21.92 4.07
C ASN A 204 -0.41 -21.29 5.47
N GLN A 205 0.74 -20.81 5.99
CA GLN A 205 0.91 -20.37 7.39
C GLN A 205 -0.03 -19.23 7.79
N GLN A 206 -0.51 -18.48 6.81
CA GLN A 206 -1.39 -17.34 7.05
C GLN A 206 -2.87 -17.69 7.00
N ASN A 207 -3.21 -18.90 6.58
CA ASN A 207 -4.58 -19.34 6.48
C ASN A 207 -5.03 -19.99 7.78
N VAL A 208 -5.52 -19.19 8.69
CA VAL A 208 -6.26 -19.68 9.84
C VAL A 208 -7.66 -20.06 9.35
N TRP A 209 -7.79 -21.30 8.81
CA TRP A 209 -9.05 -21.89 8.37
C TRP A 209 -9.92 -22.42 9.53
N LEU A 210 -9.44 -22.23 10.75
CA LEU A 210 -10.08 -22.72 11.97
C LEU A 210 -10.39 -21.60 12.95
#